data_212177f0552e475576b6123303f59b4d
#
_entry.id   212177f0552e475576b6123303f59b4d
#
_cell.length_a   1.000
_cell.length_b   1.000
_cell.length_c   1.000
_cell.angle_alpha   90.00
_cell.angle_beta   90.00
_cell.angle_gamma   90.00
#
_symmetry.space_group_name_H-M   'P 1'
#
loop_
_entity.id
_entity.type
_entity.pdbx_description
1 polymer ?
#
loop_
_entity_poly.entity_id
_entity_poly.type
_entity_poly.pdbx_seq_one_letter_code
_entity_poly.pdbx_strand_id
1 'polypeptide(L)'
;MSDPILVLEGLEKRYGALQALRGLTLTLPPGPTGLLGPNGAGKSTLIKLLLGQLEPSGGKARIAGFDPTVKAERLALRKHVGYMPESDCLIPRMNGIEIVTALGRLTGMNVRDAITRAHEVLDYVALDEARYRGLDEYSTGMKQRLKLAQALVHDPDFLLLDEPTNGLDPKGRKHMLELVHDLGHNQGKSLLLCSHLLPDVERTCERVVVIHKGAIRSQGTIEELTRREESWVKLEVDGELAALTGRLEAEGLVYEPDGEGRLRVRIASSDGDRLFLLAAQAGVALSELVLERSSLEDVFVEALAAGEAAR
;
A
#
# COMPACT_ATOMS: atom_id res chain seq x y z
N MET A 1 -15.02 -12.65 13.79
CA MET A 1 -14.35 -12.19 12.56
C MET A 1 -15.06 -10.91 12.17
N SER A 2 -14.36 -9.81 12.00
CA SER A 2 -14.94 -8.52 11.56
C SER A 2 -15.42 -8.64 10.11
N ASP A 3 -16.52 -7.96 9.77
CA ASP A 3 -17.02 -7.93 8.40
C ASP A 3 -15.98 -7.32 7.45
N PRO A 4 -15.87 -7.83 6.20
CA PRO A 4 -14.91 -7.31 5.23
C PRO A 4 -15.26 -5.87 4.84
N ILE A 5 -14.22 -5.02 4.75
CA ILE A 5 -14.39 -3.60 4.37
C ILE A 5 -14.57 -3.42 2.86
N LEU A 6 -14.00 -4.33 2.06
CA LEU A 6 -14.10 -4.34 0.60
C LEU A 6 -14.32 -5.77 0.10
N VAL A 7 -15.32 -5.95 -0.76
CA VAL A 7 -15.58 -7.22 -1.45
C VAL A 7 -15.79 -6.94 -2.94
N LEU A 8 -15.01 -7.63 -3.78
CA LEU A 8 -15.14 -7.64 -5.23
C LEU A 8 -15.44 -9.05 -5.70
N GLU A 9 -16.46 -9.22 -6.53
CA GLU A 9 -16.88 -10.50 -7.09
C GLU A 9 -16.89 -10.42 -8.62
N GLY A 10 -15.79 -10.86 -9.24
CA GLY A 10 -15.65 -10.85 -10.70
C GLY A 10 -15.79 -9.46 -11.33
N LEU A 11 -15.33 -8.40 -10.66
CA LEU A 11 -15.56 -7.02 -11.09
C LEU A 11 -14.84 -6.71 -12.40
N GLU A 12 -15.60 -6.29 -13.42
CA GLU A 12 -15.13 -5.97 -14.75
C GLU A 12 -15.39 -4.51 -15.14
N LYS A 13 -14.48 -3.95 -15.93
CA LYS A 13 -14.70 -2.68 -16.61
C LYS A 13 -14.10 -2.70 -18.01
N ARG A 14 -14.94 -2.36 -19.00
CA ARG A 14 -14.55 -2.21 -20.40
C ARG A 14 -14.81 -0.77 -20.87
N TYR A 15 -13.90 -0.26 -21.68
CA TYR A 15 -14.02 1.00 -22.42
C TYR A 15 -13.90 0.68 -23.91
N GLY A 16 -15.02 0.41 -24.57
CA GLY A 16 -15.00 -0.12 -25.93
C GLY A 16 -14.22 -1.44 -26.00
N ALA A 17 -13.17 -1.51 -26.80
CA ALA A 17 -12.31 -2.67 -26.93
C ALA A 17 -11.32 -2.87 -25.77
N LEU A 18 -11.06 -1.82 -24.99
CA LEU A 18 -10.11 -1.89 -23.85
C LEU A 18 -10.80 -2.48 -22.62
N GLN A 19 -10.31 -3.63 -22.14
CA GLN A 19 -10.74 -4.21 -20.87
C GLN A 19 -9.79 -3.72 -19.76
N ALA A 20 -10.23 -2.71 -19.03
CA ALA A 20 -9.45 -2.08 -17.97
C ALA A 20 -9.41 -2.90 -16.67
N LEU A 21 -10.50 -3.64 -16.36
CA LEU A 21 -10.53 -4.61 -15.27
C LEU A 21 -11.11 -5.93 -15.78
N ARG A 22 -10.46 -7.04 -15.38
CA ARG A 22 -10.67 -8.38 -15.94
C ARG A 22 -11.18 -9.38 -14.90
N GLY A 23 -12.34 -9.10 -14.31
CA GLY A 23 -12.95 -10.02 -13.33
C GLY A 23 -12.21 -10.03 -12.00
N LEU A 24 -12.00 -8.87 -11.37
CA LEU A 24 -11.33 -8.80 -10.07
C LEU A 24 -12.18 -9.46 -9.00
N THR A 25 -11.59 -10.42 -8.27
CA THR A 25 -12.20 -11.04 -7.09
C THR A 25 -11.25 -10.82 -5.91
N LEU A 26 -11.76 -10.15 -4.87
CA LEU A 26 -10.97 -9.70 -3.72
C LEU A 26 -11.87 -9.53 -2.50
N THR A 27 -11.37 -9.97 -1.35
CA THR A 27 -12.00 -9.69 -0.06
C THR A 27 -10.95 -9.13 0.88
N LEU A 28 -11.16 -7.89 1.35
CA LEU A 28 -10.26 -7.24 2.28
C LEU A 28 -10.91 -7.11 3.67
N PRO A 29 -10.25 -7.56 4.73
CA PRO A 29 -10.64 -7.24 6.09
C PRO A 29 -10.39 -5.75 6.37
N PRO A 30 -10.91 -5.20 7.47
CA PRO A 30 -10.49 -3.89 7.96
C PRO A 30 -8.97 -3.80 8.17
N GLY A 31 -8.44 -2.58 8.02
CA GLY A 31 -7.02 -2.27 8.22
C GLY A 31 -6.35 -1.65 6.98
N PRO A 32 -5.06 -1.33 7.08
CA PRO A 32 -4.31 -0.71 6.01
C PRO A 32 -3.87 -1.73 4.94
N THR A 33 -4.30 -1.49 3.70
CA THR A 33 -3.96 -2.32 2.53
C THR A 33 -3.35 -1.47 1.42
N GLY A 34 -2.22 -1.91 0.85
CA GLY A 34 -1.60 -1.32 -0.33
C GLY A 34 -2.16 -1.92 -1.63
N LEU A 35 -2.48 -1.08 -2.60
CA LEU A 35 -2.79 -1.48 -3.97
C LEU A 35 -1.63 -1.08 -4.89
N LEU A 36 -0.77 -2.05 -5.18
CA LEU A 36 0.42 -1.88 -6.00
C LEU A 36 0.14 -2.21 -7.47
N GLY A 37 0.72 -1.43 -8.36
CA GLY A 37 0.69 -1.72 -9.79
C GLY A 37 1.25 -0.57 -10.61
N PRO A 38 1.79 -0.86 -11.81
CA PRO A 38 2.30 0.17 -12.69
C PRO A 38 1.19 1.10 -13.18
N ASN A 39 1.58 2.18 -13.86
CA ASN A 39 0.63 3.07 -14.52
C ASN A 39 -0.16 2.28 -15.59
N GLY A 40 -1.48 2.51 -15.63
CA GLY A 40 -2.38 1.77 -16.52
C GLY A 40 -2.78 0.37 -16.02
N ALA A 41 -2.36 -0.07 -14.82
CA ALA A 41 -2.74 -1.37 -14.26
C ALA A 41 -4.25 -1.51 -13.95
N GLY A 42 -4.99 -0.38 -13.83
CA GLY A 42 -6.41 -0.36 -13.52
C GLY A 42 -6.76 0.27 -12.15
N LYS A 43 -5.78 0.75 -11.37
CA LYS A 43 -5.98 1.30 -10.02
C LYS A 43 -7.03 2.41 -9.97
N SER A 44 -6.86 3.47 -10.77
CA SER A 44 -7.81 4.61 -10.81
C SER A 44 -9.19 4.21 -11.38
N THR A 45 -9.27 3.20 -12.26
CA THR A 45 -10.54 2.63 -12.71
C THR A 45 -11.25 1.92 -11.57
N LEU A 46 -10.54 1.13 -10.78
CA LEU A 46 -11.08 0.48 -9.59
C LEU A 46 -11.61 1.52 -8.60
N ILE A 47 -10.80 2.53 -8.24
CA ILE A 47 -11.23 3.61 -7.33
C ILE A 47 -12.54 4.27 -7.81
N LYS A 48 -12.63 4.63 -9.10
CA LYS A 48 -13.83 5.27 -9.66
C LYS A 48 -15.07 4.37 -9.59
N LEU A 49 -14.91 3.07 -9.74
CA LEU A 49 -15.99 2.09 -9.54
C LEU A 49 -16.42 2.03 -8.07
N LEU A 50 -15.46 1.96 -7.15
CA LEU A 50 -15.72 1.94 -5.71
C LEU A 50 -16.41 3.20 -5.20
N LEU A 51 -16.12 4.36 -5.81
CA LEU A 51 -16.79 5.63 -5.51
C LEU A 51 -18.17 5.79 -6.22
N GLY A 52 -18.58 4.80 -7.04
CA GLY A 52 -19.81 4.88 -7.84
C GLY A 52 -19.77 5.97 -8.90
N GLN A 53 -18.58 6.42 -9.32
CA GLN A 53 -18.39 7.37 -10.42
C GLN A 53 -18.47 6.70 -11.79
N LEU A 54 -18.26 5.39 -11.83
CA LEU A 54 -18.36 4.55 -13.02
C LEU A 54 -19.28 3.36 -12.72
N GLU A 55 -20.01 2.91 -13.72
CA GLU A 55 -20.75 1.66 -13.67
C GLU A 55 -19.84 0.50 -14.12
N PRO A 56 -19.83 -0.66 -13.43
CA PRO A 56 -19.11 -1.84 -13.87
C PRO A 56 -19.69 -2.41 -15.17
N SER A 57 -18.86 -3.10 -15.94
CA SER A 57 -19.32 -3.86 -17.11
C SER A 57 -19.76 -5.27 -16.75
N GLY A 58 -19.42 -5.76 -15.57
CA GLY A 58 -19.77 -7.05 -15.01
C GLY A 58 -19.27 -7.19 -13.57
N GLY A 59 -19.77 -8.19 -12.86
CA GLY A 59 -19.42 -8.44 -11.48
C GLY A 59 -20.09 -7.48 -10.49
N LYS A 60 -19.61 -7.52 -9.23
CA LYS A 60 -20.16 -6.72 -8.13
C LYS A 60 -19.04 -6.16 -7.26
N ALA A 61 -19.33 -5.07 -6.56
CA ALA A 61 -18.46 -4.51 -5.52
C ALA A 61 -19.29 -4.12 -4.30
N ARG A 62 -18.74 -4.35 -3.10
CA ARG A 62 -19.25 -3.79 -1.84
C ARG A 62 -18.10 -3.12 -1.11
N ILE A 63 -18.35 -1.95 -0.58
CA ILE A 63 -17.38 -1.16 0.17
C ILE A 63 -18.06 -0.62 1.42
N ALA A 64 -17.47 -0.86 2.59
CA ALA A 64 -18.08 -0.56 3.89
C ALA A 64 -19.54 -1.08 4.00
N GLY A 65 -19.84 -2.23 3.41
CA GLY A 65 -21.16 -2.85 3.38
C GLY A 65 -22.11 -2.34 2.29
N PHE A 66 -21.79 -1.26 1.56
CA PHE A 66 -22.64 -0.62 0.54
C PHE A 66 -22.26 -1.06 -0.89
N ASP A 67 -23.25 -1.14 -1.76
CA ASP A 67 -23.06 -1.33 -3.20
C ASP A 67 -22.97 0.04 -3.91
N PRO A 68 -21.82 0.40 -4.51
CA PRO A 68 -21.64 1.69 -5.18
C PRO A 68 -22.49 1.84 -6.45
N THR A 69 -23.05 0.77 -7.00
CA THR A 69 -23.92 0.81 -8.20
C THR A 69 -25.36 1.18 -7.85
N VAL A 70 -25.77 0.93 -6.60
CA VAL A 70 -27.13 1.24 -6.12
C VAL A 70 -27.23 2.71 -5.75
N LYS A 71 -28.02 3.49 -6.50
CA LYS A 71 -28.15 4.94 -6.30
C LYS A 71 -28.55 5.34 -4.88
N ALA A 72 -29.42 4.56 -4.24
CA ALA A 72 -29.88 4.82 -2.87
C ALA A 72 -28.75 4.62 -1.85
N GLU A 73 -27.82 3.69 -2.09
CA GLU A 73 -26.70 3.39 -1.19
C GLU A 73 -25.52 4.34 -1.39
N ARG A 74 -25.35 4.98 -2.56
CA ARG A 74 -24.24 5.91 -2.86
C ARG A 74 -24.16 7.07 -1.88
N LEU A 75 -25.28 7.59 -1.41
CA LEU A 75 -25.28 8.70 -0.45
C LEU A 75 -24.82 8.23 0.93
N ALA A 76 -25.23 7.04 1.36
CA ALA A 76 -24.77 6.42 2.59
C ALA A 76 -23.27 6.08 2.49
N LEU A 77 -22.86 5.45 1.38
CA LEU A 77 -21.45 5.14 1.10
C LEU A 77 -20.52 6.34 1.29
N ARG A 78 -20.89 7.52 0.77
CA ARG A 78 -20.10 8.75 0.85
C ARG A 78 -19.90 9.27 2.28
N LYS A 79 -20.68 8.82 3.24
CA LYS A 79 -20.49 9.15 4.66
C LYS A 79 -19.42 8.28 5.31
N HIS A 80 -19.17 7.10 4.74
CA HIS A 80 -18.24 6.11 5.28
C HIS A 80 -16.92 6.05 4.52
N VAL A 81 -16.81 6.70 3.35
CA VAL A 81 -15.62 6.65 2.51
C VAL A 81 -15.04 8.04 2.30
N GLY A 82 -13.78 8.22 2.70
CA GLY A 82 -12.98 9.38 2.37
C GLY A 82 -12.11 9.10 1.14
N TYR A 83 -11.96 10.09 0.28
CA TYR A 83 -11.16 9.96 -0.93
C TYR A 83 -10.15 11.09 -1.08
N MET A 84 -8.89 10.72 -1.22
CA MET A 84 -7.80 11.61 -1.56
C MET A 84 -7.37 11.32 -3.01
N PRO A 85 -7.70 12.17 -4.00
CA PRO A 85 -7.35 11.95 -5.39
C PRO A 85 -5.87 12.26 -5.68
N GLU A 86 -5.31 11.63 -6.72
CA GLU A 86 -3.98 11.96 -7.24
C GLU A 86 -3.92 13.42 -7.74
N SER A 87 -4.92 13.82 -8.54
CA SER A 87 -4.99 15.18 -9.09
C SER A 87 -5.34 16.23 -8.03
N ASP A 88 -4.95 17.48 -8.30
CA ASP A 88 -5.35 18.62 -7.49
C ASP A 88 -6.84 18.93 -7.71
N CYS A 89 -7.68 18.54 -6.72
CA CYS A 89 -9.11 18.84 -6.68
C CYS A 89 -9.39 20.01 -5.73
N LEU A 90 -8.57 21.05 -5.80
CA LEU A 90 -8.67 22.22 -4.93
C LEU A 90 -9.54 23.29 -5.60
N ILE A 91 -10.42 23.92 -4.82
CA ILE A 91 -11.34 24.96 -5.32
C ILE A 91 -10.58 26.29 -5.37
N PRO A 92 -10.40 26.89 -6.57
CA PRO A 92 -9.70 28.18 -6.69
C PRO A 92 -10.36 29.28 -5.85
N ARG A 93 -9.56 30.23 -5.38
CA ARG A 93 -9.99 31.42 -4.61
C ARG A 93 -10.56 31.11 -3.21
N MET A 94 -10.41 29.90 -2.73
CA MET A 94 -10.69 29.53 -1.34
C MET A 94 -9.36 29.26 -0.62
N ASN A 95 -9.36 29.41 0.69
CA ASN A 95 -8.26 28.96 1.54
C ASN A 95 -8.56 27.59 2.14
N GLY A 96 -7.59 26.99 2.88
CA GLY A 96 -7.71 25.63 3.39
C GLY A 96 -8.90 25.44 4.33
N ILE A 97 -9.13 26.38 5.27
CA ILE A 97 -10.23 26.28 6.23
C ILE A 97 -11.60 26.42 5.57
N GLU A 98 -11.71 27.29 4.54
CA GLU A 98 -12.97 27.45 3.81
C GLU A 98 -13.34 26.19 3.04
N ILE A 99 -12.36 25.56 2.34
CA ILE A 99 -12.60 24.33 1.58
C ILE A 99 -13.04 23.19 2.51
N VAL A 100 -12.29 22.94 3.58
CA VAL A 100 -12.58 21.82 4.48
C VAL A 100 -13.92 22.04 5.18
N THR A 101 -14.22 23.27 5.62
CA THR A 101 -15.53 23.64 6.18
C THR A 101 -16.66 23.38 5.17
N ALA A 102 -16.49 23.81 3.91
CA ALA A 102 -17.50 23.63 2.88
C ALA A 102 -17.76 22.13 2.63
N LEU A 103 -16.72 21.32 2.58
CA LEU A 103 -16.86 19.87 2.43
C LEU A 103 -17.56 19.23 3.62
N GLY A 104 -17.20 19.60 4.88
CA GLY A 104 -17.92 19.15 6.06
C GLY A 104 -19.43 19.48 5.99
N ARG A 105 -19.78 20.65 5.50
CA ARG A 105 -21.19 21.03 5.29
C ARG A 105 -21.88 20.18 4.23
N LEU A 106 -21.17 19.83 3.14
CA LEU A 106 -21.72 18.98 2.07
C LEU A 106 -21.99 17.54 2.57
N THR A 107 -21.31 17.08 3.63
CA THR A 107 -21.63 15.80 4.28
C THR A 107 -22.79 15.86 5.25
N GLY A 108 -23.37 17.06 5.49
CA GLY A 108 -24.53 17.27 6.32
C GLY A 108 -24.24 17.84 7.72
N MET A 109 -23.01 18.23 8.01
CA MET A 109 -22.67 18.93 9.26
C MET A 109 -23.32 20.32 9.30
N ASN A 110 -23.75 20.75 10.49
CA ASN A 110 -24.11 22.15 10.68
C ASN A 110 -22.86 23.04 10.59
N VAL A 111 -23.05 24.35 10.48
CA VAL A 111 -21.94 25.30 10.23
C VAL A 111 -20.90 25.26 11.37
N ARG A 112 -21.33 25.21 12.61
CA ARG A 112 -20.45 25.22 13.78
C ARG A 112 -19.59 23.97 13.84
N ASP A 113 -20.21 22.81 13.70
CA ASP A 113 -19.51 21.51 13.74
C ASP A 113 -18.54 21.39 12.56
N ALA A 114 -18.94 21.85 11.36
CA ALA A 114 -18.06 21.83 10.17
C ALA A 114 -16.80 22.70 10.37
N ILE A 115 -16.94 23.88 10.99
CA ILE A 115 -15.79 24.76 11.30
C ILE A 115 -14.91 24.10 12.35
N THR A 116 -15.46 23.59 13.44
CA THR A 116 -14.69 22.91 14.49
C THR A 116 -13.94 21.71 13.91
N ARG A 117 -14.62 20.87 13.15
CA ARG A 117 -14.00 19.70 12.52
C ARG A 117 -12.94 20.08 11.49
N ALA A 118 -13.15 21.15 10.73
CA ALA A 118 -12.16 21.66 9.78
C ALA A 118 -10.87 22.08 10.51
N HIS A 119 -10.96 22.75 11.66
CA HIS A 119 -9.78 23.06 12.47
C HIS A 119 -9.07 21.79 12.95
N GLU A 120 -9.79 20.82 13.52
CA GLU A 120 -9.22 19.57 14.02
C GLU A 120 -8.44 18.82 12.94
N VAL A 121 -9.02 18.63 11.75
CA VAL A 121 -8.34 17.89 10.68
C VAL A 121 -7.18 18.67 10.05
N LEU A 122 -7.26 20.01 10.01
CA LEU A 122 -6.16 20.85 9.52
C LEU A 122 -4.99 20.92 10.52
N ASP A 123 -5.27 20.88 11.82
CA ASP A 123 -4.24 20.72 12.85
C ASP A 123 -3.60 19.33 12.75
N TYR A 124 -4.41 18.28 12.61
CA TYR A 124 -3.91 16.91 12.46
C TYR A 124 -2.93 16.76 11.29
N VAL A 125 -3.22 17.37 10.15
CA VAL A 125 -2.31 17.34 9.00
C VAL A 125 -1.20 18.41 9.04
N ALA A 126 -1.03 19.11 10.16
CA ALA A 126 -0.03 20.17 10.39
C ALA A 126 -0.07 21.29 9.33
N LEU A 127 -1.26 21.81 9.02
CA LEU A 127 -1.42 23.00 8.20
C LEU A 127 -1.58 24.29 9.01
N ASP A 128 -1.58 24.20 10.32
CA ASP A 128 -1.55 25.33 11.30
C ASP A 128 -2.05 26.68 10.72
N GLU A 129 -1.28 27.73 10.82
CA GLU A 129 -1.59 29.07 10.27
C GLU A 129 -1.66 29.10 8.74
N ALA A 130 -1.08 28.13 8.06
CA ALA A 130 -1.13 28.07 6.60
C ALA A 130 -2.56 27.86 6.07
N ARG A 131 -3.47 27.32 6.91
CA ARG A 131 -4.89 27.11 6.56
C ARG A 131 -5.62 28.37 6.11
N TYR A 132 -5.12 29.54 6.49
CA TYR A 132 -5.72 30.84 6.15
C TYR A 132 -5.13 31.49 4.88
N ARG A 133 -4.05 30.92 4.31
CA ARG A 133 -3.43 31.42 3.10
C ARG A 133 -4.18 30.97 1.85
N GLY A 134 -4.03 31.72 0.77
CA GLY A 134 -4.53 31.31 -0.55
C GLY A 134 -3.86 30.04 -1.04
N LEU A 135 -4.57 29.24 -1.81
CA LEU A 135 -4.04 27.94 -2.31
C LEU A 135 -2.91 28.12 -3.34
N ASP A 136 -2.79 29.26 -3.96
CA ASP A 136 -1.68 29.66 -4.84
C ASP A 136 -0.35 29.80 -4.10
N GLU A 137 -0.40 30.05 -2.78
CA GLU A 137 0.77 30.08 -1.91
C GLU A 137 1.17 28.70 -1.36
N TYR A 138 0.37 27.65 -1.64
CA TYR A 138 0.62 26.33 -1.10
C TYR A 138 1.70 25.60 -1.89
N SER A 139 2.70 25.08 -1.18
CA SER A 139 3.62 24.08 -1.73
C SER A 139 2.89 22.79 -2.08
N THR A 140 3.50 21.92 -2.89
CA THR A 140 2.96 20.60 -3.21
C THR A 140 2.64 19.80 -1.94
N GLY A 141 3.54 19.82 -0.94
CA GLY A 141 3.31 19.14 0.34
C GLY A 141 2.13 19.70 1.14
N MET A 142 1.91 21.00 1.11
CA MET A 142 0.74 21.63 1.74
C MET A 142 -0.55 21.23 1.02
N LYS A 143 -0.55 21.19 -0.31
CA LYS A 143 -1.70 20.74 -1.11
C LYS A 143 -2.03 19.26 -0.84
N GLN A 144 -1.05 18.38 -0.77
CA GLN A 144 -1.26 16.98 -0.44
C GLN A 144 -1.87 16.81 0.96
N ARG A 145 -1.36 17.52 1.96
CA ARG A 145 -1.91 17.52 3.32
C ARG A 145 -3.34 18.08 3.38
N LEU A 146 -3.64 19.13 2.60
CA LEU A 146 -5.00 19.64 2.49
C LEU A 146 -5.94 18.61 1.85
N LYS A 147 -5.51 17.89 0.81
CA LYS A 147 -6.32 16.80 0.21
C LYS A 147 -6.61 15.68 1.21
N LEU A 148 -5.62 15.33 2.06
CA LEU A 148 -5.85 14.38 3.14
C LEU A 148 -6.87 14.91 4.15
N ALA A 149 -6.77 16.18 4.59
CA ALA A 149 -7.74 16.80 5.48
C ALA A 149 -9.16 16.79 4.90
N GLN A 150 -9.30 17.04 3.59
CA GLN A 150 -10.58 16.95 2.89
C GLN A 150 -11.17 15.53 2.95
N ALA A 151 -10.34 14.49 2.81
CA ALA A 151 -10.77 13.10 2.91
C ALA A 151 -11.20 12.71 4.32
N LEU A 152 -10.68 13.41 5.35
CA LEU A 152 -10.89 13.09 6.77
C LEU A 152 -12.04 13.88 7.44
N VAL A 153 -12.52 14.98 6.83
CA VAL A 153 -13.40 15.94 7.50
C VAL A 153 -14.68 15.30 8.06
N HIS A 154 -15.25 14.32 7.37
CA HIS A 154 -16.49 13.63 7.75
C HIS A 154 -16.27 12.35 8.58
N ASP A 155 -15.04 12.14 9.04
CA ASP A 155 -14.64 11.00 9.88
C ASP A 155 -14.97 9.62 9.27
N PRO A 156 -14.51 9.32 8.05
CA PRO A 156 -14.86 8.09 7.35
C PRO A 156 -14.26 6.84 8.03
N ASP A 157 -14.91 5.69 7.82
CA ASP A 157 -14.43 4.38 8.26
C ASP A 157 -13.36 3.81 7.31
N PHE A 158 -13.44 4.19 6.03
CA PHE A 158 -12.55 3.73 4.97
C PHE A 158 -11.99 4.88 4.13
N LEU A 159 -10.69 4.86 3.91
CA LEU A 159 -9.96 5.85 3.13
C LEU A 159 -9.43 5.26 1.82
N LEU A 160 -9.69 5.91 0.72
CA LEU A 160 -9.08 5.66 -0.58
C LEU A 160 -8.04 6.74 -0.83
N LEU A 161 -6.76 6.38 -0.81
CA LEU A 161 -5.63 7.30 -0.98
C LEU A 161 -4.93 7.01 -2.31
N ASP A 162 -5.08 7.90 -3.29
CA ASP A 162 -4.52 7.72 -4.64
C ASP A 162 -3.22 8.53 -4.77
N GLU A 163 -2.07 7.83 -4.73
CA GLU A 163 -0.72 8.39 -4.84
C GLU A 163 -0.46 9.57 -3.87
N PRO A 164 -0.68 9.42 -2.54
CA PRO A 164 -0.64 10.55 -1.60
C PRO A 164 0.75 11.18 -1.45
N THR A 165 1.80 10.48 -1.84
CA THR A 165 3.20 10.94 -1.75
C THR A 165 3.73 11.50 -3.07
N ASN A 166 2.91 11.51 -4.12
CA ASN A 166 3.34 11.99 -5.44
C ASN A 166 3.74 13.48 -5.40
N GLY A 167 4.92 13.77 -5.98
CA GLY A 167 5.45 15.14 -6.06
C GLY A 167 5.99 15.72 -4.75
N LEU A 168 6.11 14.92 -3.70
CA LEU A 168 6.68 15.34 -2.42
C LEU A 168 8.21 15.21 -2.39
N ASP A 169 8.85 16.16 -1.74
CA ASP A 169 10.24 16.05 -1.32
C ASP A 169 10.41 14.95 -0.23
N PRO A 170 11.61 14.47 0.07
CA PRO A 170 11.81 13.39 1.02
C PRO A 170 11.23 13.65 2.41
N LYS A 171 11.29 14.91 2.89
CA LYS A 171 10.73 15.31 4.20
C LYS A 171 9.20 15.28 4.18
N GLY A 172 8.59 15.85 3.14
CA GLY A 172 7.14 15.84 2.95
C GLY A 172 6.59 14.42 2.79
N ARG A 173 7.30 13.56 2.02
CA ARG A 173 6.95 12.16 1.87
C ARG A 173 6.98 11.41 3.21
N LYS A 174 8.06 11.57 3.99
CA LYS A 174 8.17 10.96 5.32
C LYS A 174 7.00 11.36 6.21
N HIS A 175 6.70 12.65 6.28
CA HIS A 175 5.58 13.16 7.08
C HIS A 175 4.22 12.64 6.62
N MET A 176 3.96 12.58 5.29
CA MET A 176 2.71 12.02 4.76
C MET A 176 2.56 10.54 5.12
N LEU A 177 3.64 9.75 5.03
CA LEU A 177 3.61 8.34 5.41
C LEU A 177 3.38 8.15 6.92
N GLU A 178 3.90 9.04 7.76
CA GLU A 178 3.62 9.05 9.20
C GLU A 178 2.14 9.29 9.48
N LEU A 179 1.50 10.23 8.77
CA LEU A 179 0.06 10.46 8.88
C LEU A 179 -0.76 9.25 8.42
N VAL A 180 -0.41 8.66 7.28
CA VAL A 180 -1.11 7.46 6.75
C VAL A 180 -0.96 6.27 7.69
N HIS A 181 0.24 6.06 8.25
CA HIS A 181 0.50 5.02 9.23
C HIS A 181 -0.33 5.23 10.50
N ASP A 182 -0.36 6.47 11.03
CA ASP A 182 -1.14 6.81 12.22
C ASP A 182 -2.64 6.54 12.02
N LEU A 183 -3.19 6.92 10.86
CA LEU A 183 -4.60 6.64 10.53
C LEU A 183 -4.93 5.15 10.55
N GLY A 184 -4.05 4.31 9.95
CA GLY A 184 -4.29 2.87 9.87
C GLY A 184 -4.05 2.14 11.18
N HIS A 185 -2.96 2.43 11.89
CA HIS A 185 -2.50 1.64 13.02
C HIS A 185 -2.95 2.18 14.38
N ASN A 186 -2.94 3.51 14.56
CA ASN A 186 -3.29 4.12 15.85
C ASN A 186 -4.77 4.51 15.94
N GLN A 187 -5.34 5.02 14.84
CA GLN A 187 -6.76 5.43 14.81
C GLN A 187 -7.69 4.31 14.32
N GLY A 188 -7.14 3.16 13.90
CA GLY A 188 -7.91 2.00 13.48
C GLY A 188 -8.74 2.19 12.21
N LYS A 189 -8.39 3.19 11.37
CA LYS A 189 -9.06 3.42 10.09
C LYS A 189 -8.66 2.34 9.08
N SER A 190 -9.62 1.84 8.33
CA SER A 190 -9.31 1.04 7.16
C SER A 190 -8.87 1.96 6.02
N LEU A 191 -7.85 1.55 5.24
CA LEU A 191 -7.43 2.33 4.08
C LEU A 191 -6.96 1.46 2.92
N LEU A 192 -7.15 1.96 1.71
CA LEU A 192 -6.56 1.44 0.48
C LEU A 192 -5.60 2.49 -0.07
N LEU A 193 -4.30 2.22 0.11
CA LEU A 193 -3.22 3.06 -0.38
C LEU A 193 -2.83 2.63 -1.80
N CYS A 194 -3.19 3.40 -2.81
CA CYS A 194 -2.72 3.19 -4.16
C CYS A 194 -1.36 3.87 -4.32
N SER A 195 -0.34 3.10 -4.62
CA SER A 195 1.00 3.59 -4.89
C SER A 195 1.71 2.71 -5.92
N HIS A 196 2.67 3.31 -6.63
CA HIS A 196 3.64 2.59 -7.43
C HIS A 196 4.99 2.46 -6.70
N LEU A 197 5.11 3.02 -5.50
CA LEU A 197 6.31 3.03 -4.66
C LEU A 197 6.17 1.99 -3.54
N LEU A 198 6.86 0.88 -3.68
CA LEU A 198 6.88 -0.23 -2.74
C LEU A 198 7.22 0.18 -1.30
N PRO A 199 8.28 1.02 -1.06
CA PRO A 199 8.62 1.44 0.30
C PRO A 199 7.51 2.21 1.04
N ASP A 200 6.59 2.87 0.30
CA ASP A 200 5.45 3.56 0.92
C ASP A 200 4.46 2.55 1.50
N VAL A 201 4.20 1.48 0.73
CA VAL A 201 3.29 0.40 1.13
C VAL A 201 3.89 -0.41 2.29
N GLU A 202 5.17 -0.79 2.21
CA GLU A 202 5.85 -1.53 3.28
C GLU A 202 5.84 -0.78 4.62
N ARG A 203 5.91 0.54 4.56
CA ARG A 203 5.94 1.39 5.76
C ARG A 203 4.57 1.60 6.40
N THR A 204 3.49 1.53 5.61
CA THR A 204 2.16 1.99 6.05
C THR A 204 1.09 0.90 6.04
N CYS A 205 1.32 -0.22 5.37
CA CYS A 205 0.32 -1.26 5.17
C CYS A 205 0.77 -2.60 5.74
N GLU A 206 -0.19 -3.41 6.17
CA GLU A 206 0.02 -4.79 6.59
C GLU A 206 -0.22 -5.78 5.45
N ARG A 207 -1.09 -5.39 4.52
CA ARG A 207 -1.52 -6.21 3.39
C ARG A 207 -1.21 -5.51 2.08
N VAL A 208 -1.07 -6.31 1.03
CA VAL A 208 -0.87 -5.80 -0.31
C VAL A 208 -1.68 -6.60 -1.33
N VAL A 209 -2.15 -5.88 -2.34
CA VAL A 209 -2.78 -6.41 -3.54
C VAL A 209 -1.99 -5.89 -4.73
N VAL A 210 -1.43 -6.78 -5.53
CA VAL A 210 -0.72 -6.43 -6.76
C VAL A 210 -1.68 -6.56 -7.94
N ILE A 211 -1.89 -5.45 -8.65
CA ILE A 211 -2.72 -5.40 -9.85
C ILE A 211 -1.85 -5.13 -11.09
N HIS A 212 -2.03 -5.91 -12.15
CA HIS A 212 -1.35 -5.73 -13.42
C HIS A 212 -2.26 -6.04 -14.60
N LYS A 213 -2.31 -5.14 -15.60
CA LYS A 213 -3.15 -5.28 -16.81
C LYS A 213 -4.61 -5.63 -16.48
N GLY A 214 -5.16 -5.01 -15.43
CA GLY A 214 -6.55 -5.17 -15.01
C GLY A 214 -6.87 -6.47 -14.28
N ALA A 215 -5.88 -7.24 -13.83
CA ALA A 215 -6.07 -8.46 -13.06
C ALA A 215 -5.26 -8.43 -11.76
N ILE A 216 -5.79 -9.03 -10.69
CA ILE A 216 -5.03 -9.26 -9.46
C ILE A 216 -4.01 -10.37 -9.74
N ARG A 217 -2.75 -10.13 -9.39
CA ARG A 217 -1.64 -11.06 -9.59
C ARG A 217 -1.18 -11.71 -8.30
N SER A 218 -1.22 -10.95 -7.21
CA SER A 218 -0.87 -11.42 -5.88
C SER A 218 -1.67 -10.66 -4.84
N GLN A 219 -1.98 -11.30 -3.72
CA GLN A 219 -2.65 -10.67 -2.58
C GLN A 219 -2.33 -11.44 -1.30
N GLY A 220 -2.14 -10.75 -0.20
CA GLY A 220 -1.85 -11.36 1.11
C GLY A 220 -1.32 -10.33 2.09
N THR A 221 -0.90 -10.78 3.27
CA THR A 221 -0.08 -9.93 4.15
C THR A 221 1.31 -9.80 3.56
N ILE A 222 1.98 -8.68 3.85
CA ILE A 222 3.38 -8.48 3.40
C ILE A 222 4.23 -9.62 3.94
N GLU A 223 4.01 -10.03 5.20
CA GLU A 223 4.73 -11.15 5.82
C GLU A 223 4.50 -12.47 5.08
N GLU A 224 3.24 -12.82 4.75
CA GLU A 224 2.93 -14.03 3.98
C GLU A 224 3.59 -14.05 2.61
N LEU A 225 3.56 -12.91 1.91
CA LEU A 225 4.07 -12.81 0.53
C LEU A 225 5.61 -12.76 0.46
N THR A 226 6.27 -12.22 1.49
CA THR A 226 7.74 -12.17 1.57
C THR A 226 8.34 -13.39 2.26
N ARG A 227 7.50 -14.29 2.82
CA ARG A 227 7.94 -15.54 3.44
C ARG A 227 8.23 -16.55 2.35
N ARG A 228 9.49 -16.99 2.27
CA ARG A 228 9.90 -18.09 1.39
C ARG A 228 10.12 -19.35 2.24
N GLU A 229 9.83 -20.52 1.67
CA GLU A 229 10.17 -21.80 2.28
C GLU A 229 11.68 -21.99 2.31
N GLU A 230 12.38 -21.51 1.26
CA GLU A 230 13.83 -21.45 1.18
C GLU A 230 14.29 -20.00 1.08
N SER A 231 15.35 -19.67 1.78
CA SER A 231 15.95 -18.33 1.80
C SER A 231 17.44 -18.42 1.54
N TRP A 232 17.97 -17.37 0.92
CA TRP A 232 19.41 -17.20 0.86
C TRP A 232 19.92 -16.59 2.16
N VAL A 233 21.00 -17.13 2.68
CA VAL A 233 21.71 -16.60 3.84
C VAL A 233 23.09 -16.14 3.38
N LYS A 234 23.40 -14.87 3.64
CA LYS A 234 24.76 -14.35 3.47
C LYS A 234 25.58 -14.74 4.69
N LEU A 235 26.73 -15.30 4.43
CA LEU A 235 27.72 -15.69 5.44
C LEU A 235 29.01 -14.92 5.16
N GLU A 236 29.58 -14.32 6.19
CA GLU A 236 30.98 -13.90 6.20
C GLU A 236 31.79 -14.86 7.05
N VAL A 237 32.83 -15.44 6.45
CA VAL A 237 33.57 -16.58 7.02
C VAL A 237 34.99 -16.15 7.37
N ASP A 238 35.33 -16.28 8.64
CA ASP A 238 36.71 -16.12 9.12
C ASP A 238 37.39 -17.49 9.11
N GLY A 239 38.28 -17.71 8.12
CA GLY A 239 38.99 -18.95 7.95
C GLY A 239 39.03 -19.46 6.51
N GLU A 240 39.30 -20.74 6.33
CA GLU A 240 39.43 -21.36 5.01
C GLU A 240 38.04 -21.67 4.41
N LEU A 241 37.62 -20.84 3.45
CA LEU A 241 36.31 -20.93 2.80
C LEU A 241 36.08 -22.33 2.18
N ALA A 242 37.13 -22.97 1.65
CA ALA A 242 37.08 -24.29 1.02
C ALA A 242 36.65 -25.39 2.01
N ALA A 243 36.96 -25.26 3.30
CA ALA A 243 36.55 -26.21 4.33
C ALA A 243 35.01 -26.16 4.55
N LEU A 244 34.41 -24.95 4.53
CA LEU A 244 32.97 -24.77 4.65
C LEU A 244 32.25 -25.22 3.38
N THR A 245 32.72 -24.84 2.19
CA THR A 245 32.06 -25.23 0.91
C THR A 245 32.04 -26.73 0.73
N GLY A 246 33.11 -27.44 1.09
CA GLY A 246 33.12 -28.91 1.06
C GLY A 246 32.07 -29.56 1.99
N ARG A 247 31.75 -28.91 3.12
CA ARG A 247 30.66 -29.38 4.00
C ARG A 247 29.28 -29.08 3.43
N LEU A 248 29.08 -27.89 2.85
CA LEU A 248 27.85 -27.52 2.19
C LEU A 248 27.50 -28.46 1.03
N GLU A 249 28.51 -28.82 0.22
CA GLU A 249 28.36 -29.80 -0.85
C GLU A 249 28.00 -31.20 -0.34
N ALA A 250 28.64 -31.67 0.73
CA ALA A 250 28.35 -32.97 1.34
C ALA A 250 26.92 -33.07 1.88
N GLU A 251 26.34 -31.94 2.33
CA GLU A 251 24.97 -31.80 2.79
C GLU A 251 23.97 -31.48 1.66
N GLY A 252 24.42 -31.34 0.41
CA GLY A 252 23.59 -31.03 -0.75
C GLY A 252 23.01 -29.62 -0.74
N LEU A 253 23.62 -28.69 -0.01
CA LEU A 253 23.19 -27.30 0.03
C LEU A 253 23.74 -26.53 -1.16
N VAL A 254 22.89 -25.71 -1.77
CA VAL A 254 23.27 -24.84 -2.88
C VAL A 254 23.93 -23.56 -2.32
N TYR A 255 25.07 -23.20 -2.82
CA TYR A 255 25.78 -21.99 -2.44
C TYR A 255 26.35 -21.24 -3.64
N GLU A 256 26.58 -19.93 -3.47
CA GLU A 256 27.19 -19.04 -4.44
C GLU A 256 28.23 -18.15 -3.76
N PRO A 257 29.37 -17.88 -4.38
CA PRO A 257 30.32 -16.88 -3.87
C PRO A 257 29.70 -15.46 -3.91
N ASP A 258 29.88 -14.70 -2.82
CA ASP A 258 29.39 -13.30 -2.70
C ASP A 258 30.52 -12.32 -2.34
N GLY A 259 31.70 -12.55 -2.91
CA GLY A 259 32.92 -11.79 -2.69
C GLY A 259 33.99 -12.56 -1.94
N GLU A 260 35.06 -11.87 -1.55
CA GLU A 260 36.17 -12.47 -0.83
C GLU A 260 35.75 -12.77 0.64
N GLY A 261 35.87 -14.05 1.04
CA GLY A 261 35.45 -14.50 2.37
C GLY A 261 33.95 -14.59 2.59
N ARG A 262 33.12 -14.39 1.56
CA ARG A 262 31.64 -14.38 1.65
C ARG A 262 31.00 -15.40 0.77
N LEU A 263 29.92 -15.99 1.31
CA LEU A 263 29.06 -16.96 0.59
C LEU A 263 27.59 -16.60 0.77
N ARG A 264 26.80 -16.92 -0.25
CA ARG A 264 25.34 -17.05 -0.14
C ARG A 264 24.99 -18.53 -0.14
N VAL A 265 24.23 -18.96 0.85
CA VAL A 265 23.81 -20.37 0.98
C VAL A 265 22.29 -20.41 0.99
N ARG A 266 21.72 -21.30 0.16
CA ARG A 266 20.26 -21.53 0.13
C ARG A 266 19.89 -22.60 1.12
N ILE A 267 19.04 -22.26 2.09
CA ILE A 267 18.57 -23.15 3.14
C ILE A 267 17.04 -23.00 3.33
N ALA A 268 16.42 -24.01 3.95
CA ALA A 268 15.08 -23.84 4.47
C ALA A 268 15.09 -22.74 5.54
N SER A 269 14.07 -21.88 5.54
CA SER A 269 14.02 -20.72 6.45
C SER A 269 14.01 -21.09 7.94
N SER A 270 13.69 -22.35 8.27
CA SER A 270 13.75 -22.91 9.62
C SER A 270 15.14 -23.39 10.06
N ASP A 271 16.09 -23.53 9.11
CA ASP A 271 17.32 -24.30 9.32
C ASP A 271 18.56 -23.41 9.55
N GLY A 272 18.38 -22.14 9.96
CA GLY A 272 19.50 -21.22 10.20
C GLY A 272 20.57 -21.77 11.15
N ASP A 273 20.16 -22.48 12.20
CA ASP A 273 21.07 -23.09 13.18
C ASP A 273 21.98 -24.16 12.56
N ARG A 274 21.55 -24.81 11.47
CA ARG A 274 22.33 -25.81 10.74
C ARG A 274 23.63 -25.21 10.16
N LEU A 275 23.61 -23.96 9.73
CA LEU A 275 24.80 -23.29 9.19
C LEU A 275 25.88 -23.09 10.26
N PHE A 276 25.50 -22.77 11.51
CA PHE A 276 26.45 -22.66 12.61
C PHE A 276 27.10 -24.03 12.92
N LEU A 277 26.33 -25.13 12.88
CA LEU A 277 26.85 -26.45 13.08
C LEU A 277 27.85 -26.87 11.99
N LEU A 278 27.53 -26.56 10.70
CA LEU A 278 28.41 -26.85 9.58
C LEU A 278 29.70 -26.03 9.62
N ALA A 279 29.63 -24.76 9.99
CA ALA A 279 30.81 -23.90 10.19
C ALA A 279 31.70 -24.44 11.32
N ALA A 280 31.12 -24.81 12.46
CA ALA A 280 31.86 -25.41 13.56
C ALA A 280 32.56 -26.72 13.17
N GLN A 281 31.88 -27.59 12.39
CA GLN A 281 32.45 -28.83 11.87
C GLN A 281 33.56 -28.62 10.83
N ALA A 282 33.49 -27.50 10.08
CA ALA A 282 34.52 -27.08 9.15
C ALA A 282 35.72 -26.38 9.84
N GLY A 283 35.62 -26.09 11.14
CA GLY A 283 36.65 -25.39 11.90
C GLY A 283 36.79 -23.91 11.52
N VAL A 284 35.74 -23.28 10.97
CA VAL A 284 35.71 -21.88 10.60
C VAL A 284 34.74 -21.11 11.51
N ALA A 285 35.01 -19.81 11.71
CA ALA A 285 34.11 -18.91 12.40
C ALA A 285 33.24 -18.16 11.41
N LEU A 286 31.99 -17.87 11.79
CA LEU A 286 31.10 -16.98 11.06
C LEU A 286 31.12 -15.62 11.74
N SER A 287 31.60 -14.59 11.05
CA SER A 287 31.59 -13.21 11.56
C SER A 287 30.26 -12.51 11.26
N GLU A 288 29.57 -12.91 10.20
CA GLU A 288 28.24 -12.41 9.88
C GLU A 288 27.34 -13.52 9.33
N LEU A 289 26.06 -13.50 9.73
CA LEU A 289 25.01 -14.34 9.17
C LEU A 289 23.77 -13.48 8.97
N VAL A 290 23.43 -13.21 7.71
CA VAL A 290 22.27 -12.37 7.34
C VAL A 290 21.31 -13.18 6.49
N LEU A 291 20.09 -13.38 7.01
CA LEU A 291 19.00 -13.99 6.24
C LEU A 291 18.50 -12.98 5.20
N GLU A 292 18.67 -13.29 3.91
CA GLU A 292 18.06 -12.51 2.84
C GLU A 292 16.56 -12.82 2.78
N ARG A 293 15.77 -11.93 3.35
CA ARG A 293 14.31 -12.00 3.18
C ARG A 293 13.96 -11.56 1.77
N SER A 294 13.01 -12.23 1.15
CA SER A 294 12.40 -11.72 -0.08
C SER A 294 11.82 -10.34 0.19
N SER A 295 12.17 -9.38 -0.62
CA SER A 295 11.60 -8.05 -0.53
C SER A 295 10.21 -8.03 -1.17
N LEU A 296 9.39 -7.04 -0.83
CA LEU A 296 8.14 -6.81 -1.56
C LEU A 296 8.41 -6.50 -3.05
N GLU A 297 9.61 -6.00 -3.36
CA GLU A 297 10.07 -5.76 -4.74
C GLU A 297 10.21 -7.07 -5.53
N ASP A 298 10.78 -8.11 -4.93
CA ASP A 298 10.88 -9.44 -5.57
C ASP A 298 9.49 -10.00 -5.84
N VAL A 299 8.58 -9.93 -4.86
CA VAL A 299 7.18 -10.37 -5.01
C VAL A 299 6.49 -9.60 -6.14
N PHE A 300 6.73 -8.30 -6.22
CA PHE A 300 6.14 -7.44 -7.25
C PHE A 300 6.66 -7.80 -8.64
N VAL A 301 7.97 -7.98 -8.80
CA VAL A 301 8.61 -8.38 -10.06
C VAL A 301 8.10 -9.75 -10.51
N GLU A 302 8.06 -10.73 -9.62
CA GLU A 302 7.54 -12.08 -9.91
C GLU A 302 6.06 -12.03 -10.35
N ALA A 303 5.23 -11.25 -9.65
CA ALA A 303 3.82 -11.07 -9.98
C ALA A 303 3.60 -10.43 -11.37
N LEU A 304 4.49 -9.52 -11.79
CA LEU A 304 4.45 -8.92 -13.12
C LEU A 304 4.89 -9.91 -14.21
N ALA A 305 5.98 -10.66 -13.98
CA ALA A 305 6.51 -11.65 -14.91
C ALA A 305 5.52 -12.80 -15.16
N ALA A 306 4.89 -13.35 -14.11
CA ALA A 306 3.85 -14.37 -14.21
C ALA A 306 2.65 -13.87 -15.07
N GLY A 307 2.35 -12.58 -15.02
CA GLY A 307 1.29 -11.95 -15.82
C GLY A 307 1.65 -11.79 -17.31
N GLU A 308 2.91 -11.93 -17.71
CA GLU A 308 3.37 -11.89 -19.10
C GLU A 308 3.43 -13.27 -19.74
N ALA A 309 3.75 -14.30 -18.96
CA ALA A 309 3.81 -15.69 -19.40
C ALA A 309 2.43 -16.34 -19.63
N ALA A 310 1.35 -15.76 -19.10
CA ALA A 310 -0.02 -16.27 -19.23
C ALA A 310 -0.75 -15.77 -20.50
N ARG A 311 -0.02 -15.45 -21.57
CA ARG A 311 -0.55 -15.05 -22.90
C ARG A 311 -0.52 -16.18 -23.89
#